data_5b6b7a2c35155dc17fe742c369cb9ca4
#
_entry.id   5b6b7a2c35155dc17fe742c369cb9ca4
#
_cell.length_a   1.000
_cell.length_b   1.000
_cell.length_c   1.000
_cell.angle_alpha   90.00
_cell.angle_beta   90.00
_cell.angle_gamma   90.00
#
_symmetry.space_group_name_H-M   'P 1'
#
loop_
_entity.id
_entity.type
_entity.pdbx_description
1 polymer ?
#
loop_
_entity_poly.entity_id
_entity_poly.type
_entity_poly.pdbx_seq_one_letter_code
_entity_poly.pdbx_strand_id
1 'polypeptide(L)'
;TLTDIGEDEAYLHAQFRRSNPTSGSLHTLVDNIKGKGQYVGCYMAWNVNNNAWWGEGEIKFFMDGDTQYPTINGTGAEDYFCGSYNFENSKTKQYQEFSTAYAGLHQVIRPDGLYKSQQAFGMYRWHIMDPIRFEKDLRITIQDLGWRHDWRYYPQKSDISSVAFWYQH
;
A
#
# COMPACT_ATOMS: atom_id res chain seq x y z
N THR A 1 6.46 12.26 -29.98
CA THR A 1 6.27 11.61 -31.28
C THR A 1 5.29 10.48 -31.08
N LEU A 2 4.21 10.44 -31.85
CA LEU A 2 3.31 9.28 -31.89
C LEU A 2 3.98 8.22 -32.79
N THR A 3 4.03 6.99 -32.29
CA THR A 3 4.54 5.82 -33.02
C THR A 3 3.44 4.76 -33.08
N ASP A 4 3.53 3.85 -34.04
CA ASP A 4 2.65 2.69 -34.07
C ASP A 4 2.90 1.84 -32.81
N ILE A 5 1.81 1.38 -32.19
CA ILE A 5 1.85 0.52 -31.00
C ILE A 5 1.97 -0.92 -31.48
N GLY A 6 2.98 -1.63 -30.98
CA GLY A 6 3.18 -3.05 -31.26
C GLY A 6 2.14 -3.93 -30.55
N GLU A 7 1.89 -5.11 -31.06
CA GLU A 7 0.93 -6.07 -30.49
C GLU A 7 1.30 -6.53 -29.07
N ASP A 8 2.58 -6.43 -28.71
CA ASP A 8 3.11 -6.81 -27.38
C ASP A 8 3.13 -5.64 -26.39
N GLU A 9 2.68 -4.45 -26.77
CA GLU A 9 2.65 -3.28 -25.91
C GLU A 9 1.37 -3.23 -25.08
N ALA A 10 1.52 -2.98 -23.78
CA ALA A 10 0.42 -2.89 -22.83
C ALA A 10 0.07 -1.44 -22.51
N TYR A 11 -1.19 -1.18 -22.20
CA TYR A 11 -1.68 0.14 -21.80
C TYR A 11 -1.46 0.39 -20.31
N LEU A 12 -1.07 1.62 -19.96
CA LEU A 12 -0.99 2.06 -18.58
C LEU A 12 -2.40 2.31 -18.03
N HIS A 13 -2.70 1.70 -16.91
CA HIS A 13 -3.92 1.88 -16.13
C HIS A 13 -3.62 2.45 -14.76
N ALA A 14 -4.58 3.19 -14.21
CA ALA A 14 -4.56 3.67 -12.84
C ALA A 14 -5.94 3.54 -12.21
N GLN A 15 -5.99 3.12 -10.94
CA GLN A 15 -7.25 3.03 -10.19
C GLN A 15 -7.11 3.76 -8.84
N PHE A 16 -7.95 4.78 -8.66
CA PHE A 16 -8.11 5.45 -7.37
C PHE A 16 -9.14 4.72 -6.52
N ARG A 17 -8.84 4.55 -5.25
CA ARG A 17 -9.80 4.05 -4.25
C ARG A 17 -9.65 4.79 -2.93
N ARG A 18 -10.75 4.93 -2.18
CA ARG A 18 -10.76 5.47 -0.83
C ARG A 18 -11.70 4.66 0.06
N SER A 19 -11.25 4.39 1.27
CA SER A 19 -12.04 3.81 2.36
C SER A 19 -12.02 4.79 3.54
N ASN A 20 -13.19 5.32 3.92
CA ASN A 20 -13.29 6.27 5.03
C ASN A 20 -14.61 6.07 5.81
N PRO A 21 -14.57 5.46 6.99
CA PRO A 21 -13.46 4.65 7.50
C PRO A 21 -13.34 3.32 6.76
N THR A 22 -12.22 2.63 6.95
CA THR A 22 -12.07 1.26 6.46
C THR A 22 -13.12 0.35 7.07
N SER A 23 -13.67 -0.55 6.26
CA SER A 23 -14.66 -1.56 6.67
C SER A 23 -13.99 -2.92 6.79
N GLY A 24 -14.26 -3.62 7.90
CA GLY A 24 -13.62 -4.91 8.16
C GLY A 24 -12.10 -4.85 8.25
N SER A 25 -11.55 -3.66 8.56
CA SER A 25 -10.09 -3.43 8.64
C SER A 25 -9.36 -3.78 7.36
N LEU A 26 -9.97 -3.51 6.21
CA LEU A 26 -9.43 -3.82 4.90
C LEU A 26 -9.61 -2.64 3.94
N HIS A 27 -8.55 -2.28 3.23
CA HIS A 27 -8.60 -1.38 2.09
C HIS A 27 -8.26 -2.15 0.81
N THR A 28 -9.08 -2.00 -0.21
CA THR A 28 -8.84 -2.60 -1.52
C THR A 28 -8.16 -1.59 -2.42
N LEU A 29 -6.95 -1.89 -2.89
CA LEU A 29 -6.21 -1.05 -3.83
C LEU A 29 -6.67 -1.30 -5.26
N VAL A 30 -6.76 -2.57 -5.63
CA VAL A 30 -7.13 -3.03 -6.98
C VAL A 30 -8.12 -4.18 -6.87
N ASP A 31 -9.13 -4.17 -7.72
CA ASP A 31 -10.11 -5.24 -7.82
C ASP A 31 -10.71 -5.32 -9.23
N ASN A 32 -11.19 -6.51 -9.60
CA ASN A 32 -11.85 -6.79 -10.87
C ASN A 32 -10.95 -6.60 -12.11
N ILE A 33 -9.65 -6.71 -11.96
CA ILE A 33 -8.76 -6.73 -13.12
C ILE A 33 -8.79 -8.14 -13.71
N LYS A 34 -9.07 -8.23 -14.99
CA LYS A 34 -9.13 -9.47 -15.76
C LYS A 34 -8.24 -9.37 -16.99
N GLY A 35 -7.49 -10.44 -17.27
CA GLY A 35 -6.53 -10.48 -18.36
C GLY A 35 -5.10 -10.45 -17.86
N LYS A 36 -4.15 -10.40 -18.79
CA LYS A 36 -2.71 -10.39 -18.53
C LYS A 36 -2.18 -8.98 -18.30
N GLY A 37 -1.25 -8.84 -17.38
CA GLY A 37 -0.63 -7.54 -17.09
C GLY A 37 0.49 -7.60 -16.07
N GLN A 38 0.92 -6.41 -15.66
CA GLN A 38 1.94 -6.25 -14.62
C GLN A 38 1.64 -5.04 -13.74
N TYR A 39 1.52 -5.27 -12.45
CA TYR A 39 1.41 -4.20 -11.47
C TYR A 39 2.78 -3.58 -11.22
N VAL A 40 2.83 -2.24 -11.29
CA VAL A 40 4.08 -1.48 -11.18
C VAL A 40 4.16 -0.58 -9.96
N GLY A 41 3.10 -0.48 -9.16
CA GLY A 41 3.19 0.22 -7.90
C GLY A 41 1.96 0.97 -7.47
N CYS A 42 2.07 1.68 -6.36
CA CYS A 42 1.03 2.55 -5.83
C CYS A 42 1.58 3.76 -5.09
N TYR A 43 0.71 4.75 -5.00
CA TYR A 43 0.76 5.81 -3.99
C TYR A 43 -0.37 5.60 -2.98
N MET A 44 -0.09 5.86 -1.70
CA MET A 44 -1.07 5.71 -0.63
C MET A 44 -1.01 6.89 0.34
N ALA A 45 -2.16 7.46 0.64
CA ALA A 45 -2.36 8.40 1.73
C ALA A 45 -3.14 7.70 2.85
N TRP A 46 -2.57 7.69 4.05
CA TRP A 46 -3.11 6.97 5.20
C TRP A 46 -3.28 7.91 6.39
N ASN A 47 -4.53 8.20 6.76
CA ASN A 47 -4.85 9.04 7.90
C ASN A 47 -5.33 8.15 9.05
N VAL A 48 -4.60 8.16 10.16
CA VAL A 48 -4.88 7.31 11.31
C VAL A 48 -5.85 7.98 12.28
N ASN A 49 -6.83 7.25 12.75
CA ASN A 49 -7.83 7.74 13.72
C ASN A 49 -7.57 7.26 15.14
N ASN A 50 -6.62 6.35 15.34
CA ASN A 50 -6.30 5.76 16.63
C ASN A 50 -4.90 6.17 17.11
N ASN A 51 -4.69 6.13 18.42
CA ASN A 51 -3.35 6.14 18.99
C ASN A 51 -2.73 4.73 18.87
N ALA A 52 -1.42 4.63 19.08
CA ALA A 52 -0.56 3.47 18.92
C ALA A 52 -0.12 3.21 17.47
N TRP A 53 0.72 2.21 17.27
CA TRP A 53 1.24 1.86 15.96
C TRP A 53 0.12 1.33 15.04
N TRP A 54 0.11 1.79 13.81
CA TRP A 54 -0.98 1.59 12.85
C TRP A 54 -0.64 0.65 11.69
N GLY A 55 0.62 0.34 11.45
CA GLY A 55 1.09 -0.19 10.18
C GLY A 55 1.44 -1.70 10.18
N GLU A 56 0.82 -2.53 11.03
CA GLU A 56 1.00 -3.98 11.04
C GLU A 56 0.29 -4.70 9.89
N GLY A 57 -0.58 -4.00 9.18
CA GLY A 57 -1.44 -4.61 8.17
C GLY A 57 -0.68 -5.07 6.94
N GLU A 58 -0.91 -6.31 6.54
CA GLU A 58 -0.27 -6.95 5.39
C GLU A 58 -0.91 -6.50 4.07
N ILE A 59 -0.08 -6.19 3.07
CA ILE A 59 -0.54 -6.13 1.69
C ILE A 59 -0.62 -7.54 1.11
N LYS A 60 -1.68 -7.81 0.34
CA LYS A 60 -1.95 -9.13 -0.25
C LYS A 60 -2.28 -9.00 -1.72
N PHE A 61 -1.60 -9.81 -2.53
CA PHE A 61 -1.83 -9.92 -3.96
C PHE A 61 -2.48 -11.27 -4.24
N PHE A 62 -3.66 -11.23 -4.83
CA PHE A 62 -4.40 -12.40 -5.29
C PHE A 62 -4.35 -12.38 -6.80
N MET A 63 -3.77 -13.41 -7.41
CA MET A 63 -3.52 -13.47 -8.85
C MET A 63 -3.89 -14.83 -9.40
N ASP A 64 -4.29 -14.84 -10.66
CA ASP A 64 -4.40 -16.03 -11.51
C ASP A 64 -5.36 -17.11 -10.99
N GLY A 65 -6.42 -16.66 -10.32
CA GLY A 65 -7.47 -17.49 -9.75
C GLY A 65 -7.32 -17.77 -8.25
N ASP A 66 -6.27 -17.30 -7.61
CA ASP A 66 -6.12 -17.34 -6.15
C ASP A 66 -7.17 -16.44 -5.50
N THR A 67 -8.04 -16.99 -4.67
CA THR A 67 -9.14 -16.24 -4.02
C THR A 67 -9.13 -16.39 -2.50
N GLN A 68 -8.76 -17.54 -1.99
CA GLN A 68 -8.75 -17.83 -0.56
C GLN A 68 -7.43 -17.43 0.10
N TYR A 69 -6.31 -17.75 -0.54
CA TYR A 69 -4.98 -17.39 -0.08
C TYR A 69 -4.32 -16.48 -1.10
N PRO A 70 -3.58 -15.45 -0.65
CA PRO A 70 -2.88 -14.58 -1.59
C PRO A 70 -1.68 -15.31 -2.21
N THR A 71 -1.42 -15.01 -3.47
CA THR A 71 -0.20 -15.47 -4.18
C THR A 71 1.04 -14.84 -3.56
N ILE A 72 0.96 -13.56 -3.16
CA ILE A 72 1.99 -12.85 -2.44
C ILE A 72 1.38 -12.23 -1.19
N ASN A 73 2.02 -12.41 -0.05
CA ASN A 73 1.63 -11.83 1.23
C ASN A 73 2.79 -11.02 1.81
N GLY A 74 2.51 -9.80 2.23
CA GLY A 74 3.46 -8.94 2.94
C GLY A 74 3.52 -9.25 4.44
N THR A 75 4.31 -8.47 5.17
CA THR A 75 4.50 -8.60 6.62
C THR A 75 3.91 -7.42 7.39
N GLY A 76 4.01 -6.21 6.84
CA GLY A 76 3.46 -4.98 7.41
C GLY A 76 3.36 -3.89 6.35
N ALA A 77 2.57 -2.86 6.64
CA ALA A 77 2.44 -1.72 5.73
C ALA A 77 3.78 -0.98 5.59
N GLU A 78 4.49 -0.76 6.69
CA GLU A 78 5.79 -0.09 6.66
C GLU A 78 6.83 -0.90 5.88
N ASP A 79 6.81 -2.23 5.99
CA ASP A 79 7.73 -3.11 5.27
C ASP A 79 7.49 -3.02 3.77
N TYR A 80 6.22 -2.98 3.36
CA TYR A 80 5.88 -2.81 1.96
C TYR A 80 6.43 -1.49 1.39
N PHE A 81 6.37 -0.42 2.16
CA PHE A 81 6.90 0.88 1.75
C PHE A 81 8.39 1.07 2.10
N CYS A 82 9.10 0.00 2.46
CA CYS A 82 10.54 -0.04 2.76
C CYS A 82 10.95 0.81 3.99
N GLY A 83 10.07 0.92 4.96
CA GLY A 83 10.24 1.77 6.14
C GLY A 83 10.43 1.05 7.46
N SER A 84 10.78 -0.22 7.46
CA SER A 84 11.00 -1.12 8.63
C SER A 84 11.00 -0.46 10.01
N TYR A 85 10.67 -1.20 11.05
CA TYR A 85 10.67 -0.69 12.43
C TYR A 85 9.78 0.54 12.61
N ASN A 86 8.55 0.48 12.08
CA ASN A 86 7.50 1.49 12.23
C ASN A 86 7.85 2.86 11.63
N PHE A 87 8.74 2.94 10.65
CA PHE A 87 9.32 4.21 10.16
C PHE A 87 10.01 5.02 11.26
N GLU A 88 10.33 4.42 12.39
CA GLU A 88 10.85 5.13 13.55
C GLU A 88 12.37 5.31 13.49
N ASN A 89 12.82 6.52 13.74
CA ASN A 89 14.20 6.77 14.09
C ASN A 89 14.40 6.54 15.59
N SER A 90 15.11 5.50 15.95
CA SER A 90 15.30 5.08 17.35
C SER A 90 16.02 6.11 18.23
N LYS A 91 16.81 7.03 17.62
CA LYS A 91 17.54 8.08 18.32
C LYS A 91 16.68 9.30 18.59
N THR A 92 15.95 9.76 17.58
CA THR A 92 15.13 10.98 17.66
C THR A 92 13.73 10.74 18.20
N LYS A 93 13.28 9.48 18.20
CA LYS A 93 11.89 9.11 18.54
C LYS A 93 10.86 9.86 17.70
N GLN A 94 11.16 10.00 16.41
CA GLN A 94 10.29 10.62 15.40
C GLN A 94 10.17 9.68 14.20
N TYR A 95 9.13 9.86 13.41
CA TYR A 95 9.06 9.23 12.10
C TYR A 95 10.18 9.74 11.21
N GLN A 96 10.78 8.84 10.45
CA GLN A 96 11.82 9.17 9.50
C GLN A 96 11.25 9.23 8.10
N GLU A 97 11.05 10.44 7.60
CA GLU A 97 10.70 10.67 6.20
C GLU A 97 11.89 10.32 5.29
N PHE A 98 11.58 9.72 4.16
CA PHE A 98 12.56 9.41 3.14
C PHE A 98 11.92 9.35 1.75
N SER A 99 12.73 9.60 0.72
CA SER A 99 12.33 9.49 -0.68
C SER A 99 13.46 8.85 -1.47
N THR A 100 13.15 7.76 -2.15
CA THR A 100 14.06 7.08 -3.07
C THR A 100 13.38 6.94 -4.44
N ALA A 101 14.10 6.41 -5.44
CA ALA A 101 13.53 6.20 -6.76
C ALA A 101 12.33 5.23 -6.76
N TYR A 102 12.26 4.29 -5.81
CA TYR A 102 11.29 3.18 -5.84
C TYR A 102 10.38 3.09 -4.63
N ALA A 103 10.71 3.71 -3.52
CA ALA A 103 9.87 3.70 -2.32
C ALA A 103 10.10 4.95 -1.47
N GLY A 104 9.10 5.32 -0.68
CA GLY A 104 9.24 6.41 0.27
C GLY A 104 8.06 6.55 1.21
N LEU A 105 8.36 7.12 2.38
CA LEU A 105 7.46 7.87 3.24
C LEU A 105 7.86 9.34 3.06
N HIS A 106 7.29 10.01 2.07
CA HIS A 106 7.76 11.34 1.69
C HIS A 106 7.11 12.47 2.48
N GLN A 107 6.08 12.16 3.24
CA GLN A 107 5.35 13.16 4.02
C GLN A 107 4.70 12.54 5.25
N VAL A 108 4.92 13.17 6.40
CA VAL A 108 4.16 12.95 7.64
C VAL A 108 3.51 14.28 8.03
N ILE A 109 2.18 14.31 8.08
CA ILE A 109 1.42 15.49 8.47
C ILE A 109 1.07 15.36 9.96
N ARG A 110 1.24 16.45 10.72
CA ARG A 110 1.10 16.52 12.19
C ARG A 110 2.10 15.62 12.90
N PRO A 111 3.41 15.85 12.71
CA PRO A 111 4.49 15.03 13.28
C PRO A 111 4.75 15.36 14.77
N ASP A 112 3.73 15.33 15.59
CA ASP A 112 3.76 15.65 17.02
C ASP A 112 4.19 14.44 17.88
N GLY A 113 5.17 13.69 17.40
CA GLY A 113 5.68 12.46 18.01
C GLY A 113 5.17 11.22 17.31
N LEU A 114 5.44 10.07 17.92
CA LEU A 114 5.05 8.77 17.38
C LEU A 114 3.65 8.35 17.86
N TYR A 115 2.94 7.57 17.04
CA TYR A 115 1.76 6.80 17.43
C TYR A 115 0.58 7.64 17.93
N LYS A 116 0.38 8.80 17.31
CA LYS A 116 -0.73 9.71 17.63
C LYS A 116 -1.85 9.59 16.59
N SER A 117 -3.08 9.68 17.06
CA SER A 117 -4.24 9.81 16.19
C SER A 117 -4.18 11.11 15.36
N GLN A 118 -4.87 11.13 14.23
CA GLN A 118 -4.92 12.26 13.31
C GLN A 118 -3.58 12.60 12.63
N GLN A 119 -2.61 11.70 12.68
CA GLN A 119 -1.43 11.77 11.82
C GLN A 119 -1.76 11.22 10.43
N ALA A 120 -1.17 11.82 9.41
CA ALA A 120 -1.35 11.40 8.03
C ALA A 120 -0.01 11.11 7.36
N PHE A 121 0.01 10.05 6.56
CA PHE A 121 1.21 9.50 5.94
C PHE A 121 1.04 9.43 4.44
N GLY A 122 1.99 10.02 3.69
CA GLY A 122 2.08 9.90 2.23
C GLY A 122 3.20 8.92 1.87
N MET A 123 2.84 7.80 1.23
CA MET A 123 3.76 6.71 0.94
C MET A 123 3.65 6.27 -0.51
N TYR A 124 4.74 5.75 -1.07
CA TYR A 124 4.72 5.17 -2.41
C TYR A 124 5.68 4.00 -2.53
N ARG A 125 5.36 3.08 -3.44
CA ARG A 125 6.26 2.02 -3.89
C ARG A 125 6.09 1.74 -5.36
N TRP A 126 7.22 1.62 -6.07
CA TRP A 126 7.28 1.30 -7.50
C TRP A 126 8.03 -0.01 -7.72
N HIS A 127 7.40 -0.96 -8.40
CA HIS A 127 7.94 -2.26 -8.79
C HIS A 127 8.47 -2.20 -10.23
N ILE A 128 9.30 -1.21 -10.55
CA ILE A 128 9.80 -1.00 -11.92
C ILE A 128 10.83 -2.05 -12.31
N MET A 129 11.76 -2.35 -11.38
CA MET A 129 12.82 -3.34 -11.65
C MET A 129 12.31 -4.78 -11.51
N ASP A 130 11.25 -4.99 -10.76
CA ASP A 130 10.64 -6.29 -10.50
C ASP A 130 9.11 -6.18 -10.46
N PRO A 131 8.46 -6.02 -11.64
CA PRO A 131 7.00 -5.91 -11.71
C PRO A 131 6.31 -7.19 -11.25
N ILE A 132 5.16 -7.02 -10.60
CA ILE A 132 4.32 -8.15 -10.19
C ILE A 132 3.42 -8.53 -11.37
N ARG A 133 3.75 -9.64 -12.02
CA ARG A 133 3.07 -10.11 -13.24
C ARG A 133 1.92 -11.03 -12.91
N PHE A 134 0.84 -10.90 -13.69
CA PHE A 134 -0.33 -11.77 -13.62
C PHE A 134 -0.80 -12.14 -15.04
N GLU A 135 -1.39 -13.32 -15.20
CA GLU A 135 -1.82 -13.85 -16.49
C GLU A 135 -3.36 -13.85 -16.68
N LYS A 136 -4.13 -13.87 -15.59
CA LYS A 136 -5.60 -14.01 -15.67
C LYS A 136 -6.35 -12.94 -14.91
N ASP A 137 -5.91 -12.61 -13.72
CA ASP A 137 -6.58 -11.63 -12.87
C ASP A 137 -5.68 -11.09 -11.77
N LEU A 138 -6.08 -9.94 -11.22
CA LEU A 138 -5.40 -9.29 -10.12
C LEU A 138 -6.40 -8.65 -9.17
N ARG A 139 -6.22 -8.90 -7.88
CA ARG A 139 -6.82 -8.17 -6.76
C ARG A 139 -5.76 -7.88 -5.71
N ILE A 140 -5.73 -6.65 -5.20
CA ILE A 140 -4.77 -6.22 -4.18
C ILE A 140 -5.52 -5.59 -3.02
N THR A 141 -5.22 -6.04 -1.82
CA THR A 141 -5.76 -5.51 -0.57
C THR A 141 -4.65 -5.22 0.42
N ILE A 142 -4.90 -4.31 1.36
CA ILE A 142 -4.04 -4.07 2.52
C ILE A 142 -4.89 -4.02 3.79
N GLN A 143 -4.42 -4.64 4.86
CA GLN A 143 -5.11 -4.62 6.13
C GLN A 143 -4.90 -3.27 6.84
N ASP A 144 -5.95 -2.76 7.46
CA ASP A 144 -5.89 -1.64 8.38
C ASP A 144 -5.80 -2.18 9.81
N LEU A 145 -4.60 -2.63 10.16
CA LEU A 145 -4.29 -3.32 11.40
C LEU A 145 -3.13 -2.61 12.10
N GLY A 146 -3.22 -2.47 13.39
CA GLY A 146 -2.17 -1.87 14.22
C GLY A 146 -2.11 -2.49 15.60
N TRP A 147 -1.47 -1.80 16.55
CA TRP A 147 -1.40 -2.20 17.94
C TRP A 147 -2.35 -1.41 18.81
N ARG A 148 -2.77 -2.04 19.88
CA ARG A 148 -3.27 -1.37 21.08
C ARG A 148 -2.10 -1.13 22.05
N HIS A 149 -2.32 -0.23 23.01
CA HIS A 149 -1.33 0.04 24.06
C HIS A 149 -1.07 -1.16 25.02
N ASP A 150 -1.87 -2.23 24.93
CA ASP A 150 -1.69 -3.49 25.66
C ASP A 150 -0.97 -4.57 24.83
N TRP A 151 -0.28 -4.19 23.75
CA TRP A 151 0.49 -5.06 22.85
C TRP A 151 -0.34 -6.13 22.14
N ARG A 152 -1.62 -5.84 21.88
CA ARG A 152 -2.49 -6.68 21.08
C ARG A 152 -2.76 -6.04 19.73
N TYR A 153 -2.94 -6.86 18.72
CA TYR A 153 -3.43 -6.40 17.43
C TYR A 153 -4.78 -5.73 17.59
N TYR A 154 -4.95 -4.64 16.88
CA TYR A 154 -6.18 -3.86 16.87
C TYR A 154 -6.61 -3.50 15.46
N PRO A 155 -7.76 -4.03 14.99
CA PRO A 155 -8.39 -3.60 13.76
C PRO A 155 -8.71 -2.11 13.82
N GLN A 156 -8.16 -1.34 12.89
CA GLN A 156 -8.32 0.10 12.88
C GLN A 156 -9.48 0.54 11.98
N LYS A 157 -9.76 1.84 11.98
CA LYS A 157 -10.77 2.49 11.15
C LYS A 157 -10.20 3.78 10.58
N SER A 158 -9.15 3.61 9.80
CA SER A 158 -8.43 4.72 9.18
C SER A 158 -9.17 5.27 7.96
N ASP A 159 -8.77 6.46 7.52
CA ASP A 159 -9.12 7.00 6.20
C ASP A 159 -7.95 6.74 5.26
N ILE A 160 -8.13 5.80 4.34
CA ILE A 160 -7.08 5.37 3.41
C ILE A 160 -7.51 5.69 1.99
N SER A 161 -6.64 6.40 1.27
CA SER A 161 -6.77 6.64 -0.17
C SER A 161 -5.57 6.05 -0.89
N SER A 162 -5.77 5.46 -2.05
CA SER A 162 -4.69 4.90 -2.86
C SER A 162 -4.91 5.12 -4.36
N VAL A 163 -3.81 5.21 -5.09
CA VAL A 163 -3.79 5.05 -6.55
C VAL A 163 -2.84 3.90 -6.86
N ALA A 164 -3.35 2.89 -7.52
CA ALA A 164 -2.57 1.75 -8.00
C ALA A 164 -2.34 1.89 -9.52
N PHE A 165 -1.18 1.45 -9.99
CA PHE A 165 -0.77 1.55 -11.39
C PHE A 165 -0.37 0.17 -11.92
N TRP A 166 -0.81 -0.15 -13.13
CA TRP A 166 -0.44 -1.39 -13.82
C TRP A 166 -0.45 -1.21 -15.34
N TYR A 167 0.26 -2.06 -16.02
CA TYR A 167 0.14 -2.22 -17.48
C TYR A 167 -0.70 -3.46 -17.77
N GLN A 168 -1.55 -3.36 -18.79
CA GLN A 168 -2.45 -4.44 -19.20
C GLN A 168 -2.60 -4.47 -20.72
N HIS A 169 -2.61 -5.70 -21.28
CA HIS A 169 -2.89 -5.95 -22.71
C HIS A 169 -4.38 -5.92 -23.00
#